data_46eed6f9fc04e60c639a3337b24394e4
#
_entry.id   46eed6f9fc04e60c639a3337b24394e4
#
_cell.length_a   1.000
_cell.length_b   1.000
_cell.length_c   1.000
_cell.angle_alpha   90.00
_cell.angle_beta   90.00
_cell.angle_gamma   90.00
#
_symmetry.space_group_name_H-M   'P 1'
#
loop_
_entity.id
_entity.type
_entity.pdbx_description
1 polymer ?
#
loop_
_entity_poly.entity_id
_entity_poly.type
_entity_poly.pdbx_seq_one_letter_code
_entity_poly.pdbx_strand_id
1 'polypeptide(L)'
;MKTGKRYSEAAKLIEKTKTYDLEEAVALVKKTASAKFDETIEAHFRLGVDGRHADQQVRGAVVLPHGTGKTVKVLVFAKGNKVDEALAAGADYAGGDELVPKIQNEGWLDFDVVVATPDMMGVVGRLGRVLGPK
;
A
#
# COMPACT_ATOMS: atom_id res chain seq x y z
N MET A 1 -17.25 -22.53 -21.69
CA MET A 1 -16.85 -22.85 -20.32
C MET A 1 -18.09 -22.85 -19.42
N LYS A 2 -18.34 -23.90 -18.62
CA LYS A 2 -19.51 -23.90 -17.71
C LYS A 2 -19.21 -22.97 -16.54
N THR A 3 -20.00 -21.91 -16.40
CA THR A 3 -19.92 -20.98 -15.25
C THR A 3 -20.62 -21.56 -14.04
N GLY A 4 -20.09 -21.31 -12.85
CA GLY A 4 -20.70 -21.78 -11.60
C GLY A 4 -22.07 -21.13 -11.33
N LYS A 5 -22.96 -21.81 -10.62
CA LYS A 5 -24.33 -21.34 -10.32
C LYS A 5 -24.31 -19.95 -9.66
N ARG A 6 -23.45 -19.75 -8.67
CA ARG A 6 -23.28 -18.47 -7.94
C ARG A 6 -22.92 -17.31 -8.88
N TYR A 7 -21.97 -17.52 -9.80
CA TYR A 7 -21.62 -16.52 -10.80
C TYR A 7 -22.78 -16.20 -11.74
N SER A 8 -23.52 -17.24 -12.18
CA SER A 8 -24.67 -17.06 -13.06
C SER A 8 -25.81 -16.27 -12.40
N GLU A 9 -25.98 -16.41 -11.11
CA GLU A 9 -26.97 -15.63 -10.32
C GLU A 9 -26.52 -14.19 -10.17
N ALA A 10 -25.26 -13.94 -9.80
CA ALA A 10 -24.69 -12.60 -9.70
C ALA A 10 -24.71 -11.86 -11.05
N ALA A 11 -24.39 -12.55 -12.14
CA ALA A 11 -24.38 -11.98 -13.48
C ALA A 11 -25.76 -11.52 -13.98
N LYS A 12 -26.85 -12.08 -13.47
CA LYS A 12 -28.21 -11.66 -13.80
C LYS A 12 -28.58 -10.29 -13.23
N LEU A 13 -27.88 -9.86 -12.18
CA LEU A 13 -28.08 -8.56 -11.53
C LEU A 13 -27.45 -7.41 -12.32
N ILE A 14 -26.57 -7.72 -13.28
CA ILE A 14 -25.78 -6.73 -14.01
C ILE A 14 -26.15 -6.78 -15.50
N GLU A 15 -26.61 -5.68 -16.02
CA GLU A 15 -26.81 -5.49 -17.46
C GLU A 15 -25.52 -4.94 -18.09
N LYS A 16 -24.81 -5.75 -18.89
CA LYS A 16 -23.49 -5.47 -19.43
C LYS A 16 -23.44 -4.28 -20.40
N THR A 17 -24.56 -3.94 -21.00
CA THR A 17 -24.71 -2.86 -21.99
C THR A 17 -25.03 -1.51 -21.35
N LYS A 18 -25.48 -1.53 -20.09
CA LYS A 18 -25.85 -0.32 -19.33
C LYS A 18 -24.63 0.27 -18.64
N THR A 19 -24.49 1.58 -18.69
CA THR A 19 -23.61 2.34 -17.81
C THR A 19 -24.37 2.68 -16.53
N TYR A 20 -23.72 2.52 -15.39
CA TYR A 20 -24.29 2.77 -14.07
C TYR A 20 -23.66 4.00 -13.45
N ASP A 21 -24.44 4.77 -12.70
CA ASP A 21 -23.89 5.82 -11.85
C ASP A 21 -23.05 5.23 -10.71
N LEU A 22 -22.12 6.00 -10.16
CA LEU A 22 -21.16 5.53 -9.16
C LEU A 22 -21.84 4.88 -7.94
N GLU A 23 -22.89 5.51 -7.41
CA GLU A 23 -23.62 5.00 -6.26
C GLU A 23 -24.35 3.69 -6.57
N GLU A 24 -25.00 3.62 -7.74
CA GLU A 24 -25.68 2.42 -8.22
C GLU A 24 -24.68 1.28 -8.44
N ALA A 25 -23.52 1.57 -9.05
CA ALA A 25 -22.45 0.61 -9.27
C ALA A 25 -21.92 0.02 -7.95
N VAL A 26 -21.64 0.86 -6.96
CA VAL A 26 -21.19 0.41 -5.63
C VAL A 26 -22.23 -0.44 -4.92
N ALA A 27 -23.51 -0.06 -5.03
CA ALA A 27 -24.61 -0.85 -4.46
C ALA A 27 -24.73 -2.23 -5.14
N LEU A 28 -24.53 -2.30 -6.46
CA LEU A 28 -24.51 -3.56 -7.22
C LEU A 28 -23.31 -4.44 -6.85
N VAL A 29 -22.11 -3.86 -6.70
CA VAL A 29 -20.92 -4.59 -6.24
C VAL A 29 -21.21 -5.27 -4.91
N LYS A 30 -21.79 -4.56 -3.94
CA LYS A 30 -22.15 -5.14 -2.64
C LYS A 30 -23.19 -6.26 -2.75
N LYS A 31 -24.17 -6.15 -3.67
CA LYS A 31 -25.17 -7.20 -3.91
C LYS A 31 -24.60 -8.45 -4.58
N THR A 32 -23.57 -8.29 -5.40
CA THR A 32 -22.92 -9.41 -6.09
C THR A 32 -21.87 -10.10 -5.23
N ALA A 33 -21.38 -9.44 -4.19
CA ALA A 33 -20.49 -10.03 -3.19
C ALA A 33 -21.22 -11.11 -2.39
N SER A 34 -20.93 -12.36 -2.68
CA SER A 34 -21.64 -13.53 -2.10
C SER A 34 -20.68 -14.55 -1.46
N ALA A 35 -19.38 -14.23 -1.36
CA ALA A 35 -18.42 -15.08 -0.70
C ALA A 35 -18.55 -15.03 0.82
N LYS A 36 -18.07 -16.09 1.50
CA LYS A 36 -18.03 -16.15 2.97
C LYS A 36 -16.70 -15.66 3.55
N PHE A 37 -15.96 -14.87 2.77
CA PHE A 37 -14.68 -14.25 3.12
C PHE A 37 -14.66 -12.82 2.56
N ASP A 38 -13.74 -11.99 3.03
CA ASP A 38 -13.59 -10.63 2.54
C ASP A 38 -13.12 -10.62 1.09
N GLU A 39 -13.98 -10.12 0.20
CA GLU A 39 -13.69 -10.02 -1.23
C GLU A 39 -12.97 -8.70 -1.53
N THR A 40 -12.03 -8.72 -2.47
CA THR A 40 -11.33 -7.50 -2.93
C THR A 40 -12.13 -6.79 -3.99
N ILE A 41 -12.25 -5.47 -3.87
CA ILE A 41 -12.85 -4.60 -4.89
C ILE A 41 -11.72 -3.89 -5.65
N GLU A 42 -11.75 -4.00 -6.96
CA GLU A 42 -10.79 -3.34 -7.86
C GLU A 42 -11.51 -2.37 -8.79
N ALA A 43 -10.92 -1.20 -9.02
CA ALA A 43 -11.41 -0.22 -9.98
C ALA A 43 -10.42 -0.05 -11.13
N HIS A 44 -10.90 -0.22 -12.36
CA HIS A 44 -10.11 -0.06 -13.57
C HIS A 44 -10.61 1.16 -14.35
N PHE A 45 -9.69 2.10 -14.63
CA PHE A 45 -10.01 3.35 -15.31
C PHE A 45 -9.41 3.39 -16.70
N ARG A 46 -10.24 3.73 -17.70
CA ARG A 46 -9.78 4.06 -19.04
C ARG A 46 -9.71 5.56 -19.19
N LEU A 47 -8.53 6.13 -19.04
CA LEU A 47 -8.33 7.58 -18.98
C LEU A 47 -8.31 8.26 -20.35
N GLY A 48 -8.28 7.52 -21.47
CA GLY A 48 -8.22 8.12 -22.81
C GLY A 48 -6.86 8.76 -23.15
N VAL A 49 -5.79 8.34 -22.45
CA VAL A 49 -4.40 8.79 -22.67
C VAL A 49 -3.60 7.75 -23.43
N ASP A 50 -2.59 8.19 -24.20
CA ASP A 50 -1.61 7.30 -24.84
C ASP A 50 -0.29 7.35 -24.04
N GLY A 51 -0.03 6.32 -23.24
CA GLY A 51 1.17 6.23 -22.39
C GLY A 51 2.50 6.10 -23.13
N ARG A 52 2.49 6.03 -24.48
CA ARG A 52 3.71 6.07 -25.30
C ARG A 52 4.27 7.49 -25.40
N HIS A 53 3.44 8.50 -25.16
CA HIS A 53 3.86 9.90 -25.13
C HIS A 53 4.19 10.32 -23.69
N ALA A 54 5.36 10.93 -23.50
CA ALA A 54 5.86 11.28 -22.17
C ALA A 54 4.95 12.29 -21.44
N ASP A 55 4.31 13.19 -22.16
CA ASP A 55 3.36 14.20 -21.67
C ASP A 55 2.00 13.61 -21.27
N GLN A 56 1.70 12.38 -21.72
CA GLN A 56 0.47 11.67 -21.39
C GLN A 56 0.67 10.56 -20.34
N GLN A 57 1.86 10.41 -19.81
CA GLN A 57 2.13 9.49 -18.69
C GLN A 57 1.63 10.08 -17.39
N VAL A 58 0.73 9.35 -16.71
CA VAL A 58 0.19 9.76 -15.41
C VAL A 58 0.94 9.00 -14.31
N ARG A 59 1.63 9.75 -13.46
CA ARG A 59 2.27 9.21 -12.24
C ARG A 59 2.03 10.18 -11.10
N GLY A 60 1.53 9.69 -9.99
CA GLY A 60 1.25 10.52 -8.83
C GLY A 60 1.07 9.71 -7.56
N ALA A 61 1.08 10.41 -6.44
CA ALA A 61 0.73 9.86 -5.14
C ALA A 61 -0.46 10.64 -4.58
N VAL A 62 -1.40 9.94 -4.00
CA VAL A 62 -2.61 10.52 -3.38
C VAL A 62 -2.77 9.97 -1.98
N VAL A 63 -2.98 10.86 -1.02
CA VAL A 63 -3.33 10.48 0.34
C VAL A 63 -4.83 10.20 0.39
N LEU A 64 -5.17 8.96 0.74
CA LEU A 64 -6.58 8.57 0.87
C LEU A 64 -7.17 9.07 2.19
N PRO A 65 -8.39 9.63 2.19
CA PRO A 65 -9.01 10.19 3.41
C PRO A 65 -9.16 9.18 4.55
N HIS A 66 -9.38 7.92 4.23
CA HIS A 66 -9.58 6.82 5.18
C HIS A 66 -8.43 5.79 5.16
N GLY A 67 -7.27 6.17 4.61
CA GLY A 67 -6.11 5.30 4.46
C GLY A 67 -6.32 4.12 3.51
N THR A 68 -5.42 3.15 3.57
CA THR A 68 -5.43 1.95 2.71
C THR A 68 -5.96 0.70 3.44
N GLY A 69 -6.40 0.81 4.68
CA GLY A 69 -6.80 -0.32 5.52
C GLY A 69 -5.63 -1.18 6.04
N LYS A 70 -4.40 -0.79 5.77
CA LYS A 70 -3.19 -1.45 6.27
C LYS A 70 -2.53 -0.58 7.32
N THR A 71 -2.18 -1.18 8.45
CA THR A 71 -1.30 -0.58 9.45
C THR A 71 0.14 -0.93 9.08
N VAL A 72 0.99 0.06 8.91
CA VAL A 72 2.39 -0.11 8.50
C VAL A 72 3.27 0.34 9.65
N LYS A 73 4.15 -0.52 10.14
CA LYS A 73 5.14 -0.18 11.16
C LYS A 73 6.34 0.49 10.50
N VAL A 74 6.66 1.69 10.95
CA VAL A 74 7.72 2.53 10.38
C VAL A 74 8.91 2.61 11.33
N LEU A 75 10.09 2.26 10.82
CA LEU A 75 11.37 2.43 11.48
C LEU A 75 12.11 3.63 10.87
N VAL A 76 12.58 4.56 11.69
CA VAL A 76 13.34 5.73 11.23
C VAL A 76 14.77 5.69 11.76
N PHE A 77 15.74 5.75 10.85
CA PHE A 77 17.13 5.98 11.19
C PHE A 77 17.45 7.48 11.17
N ALA A 78 17.69 8.05 12.34
CA ALA A 78 18.01 9.47 12.49
C ALA A 78 19.01 9.69 13.64
N LYS A 79 19.57 10.90 13.73
CA LYS A 79 20.48 11.31 14.81
C LYS A 79 19.97 12.53 15.56
N GLY A 80 20.26 12.57 16.87
CA GLY A 80 19.93 13.72 17.73
C GLY A 80 18.45 14.04 17.75
N ASN A 81 18.10 15.31 17.64
CA ASN A 81 16.72 15.80 17.75
C ASN A 81 15.76 15.22 16.68
N LYS A 82 16.30 14.76 15.55
CA LYS A 82 15.48 14.14 14.49
C LYS A 82 14.86 12.81 14.91
N VAL A 83 15.40 12.15 15.93
CA VAL A 83 14.78 10.94 16.52
C VAL A 83 13.45 11.29 17.18
N ASP A 84 13.45 12.36 17.99
CA ASP A 84 12.25 12.84 18.69
C ASP A 84 11.23 13.39 17.69
N GLU A 85 11.69 14.10 16.66
CA GLU A 85 10.84 14.58 15.57
C GLU A 85 10.15 13.41 14.82
N ALA A 86 10.89 12.34 14.54
CA ALA A 86 10.35 11.15 13.87
C ALA A 86 9.28 10.46 14.72
N LEU A 87 9.52 10.29 16.02
CA LEU A 87 8.53 9.72 16.95
C LEU A 87 7.30 10.61 17.06
N ALA A 88 7.49 11.93 17.14
CA ALA A 88 6.37 12.90 17.18
C ALA A 88 5.57 12.90 15.87
N ALA A 89 6.21 12.59 14.74
CA ALA A 89 5.56 12.45 13.43
C ALA A 89 4.80 11.12 13.27
N GLY A 90 4.92 10.17 14.21
CA GLY A 90 4.18 8.92 14.20
C GLY A 90 4.99 7.69 13.78
N ALA A 91 6.33 7.76 13.82
CA ALA A 91 7.15 6.56 13.62
C ALA A 91 6.99 5.60 14.82
N ASP A 92 6.89 4.30 14.53
CA ASP A 92 6.79 3.26 15.58
C ASP A 92 8.14 3.06 16.28
N TYR A 93 9.21 3.18 15.52
CA TYR A 93 10.58 3.06 16.00
C TYR A 93 11.45 4.15 15.39
N ALA A 94 12.30 4.78 16.20
CA ALA A 94 13.30 5.72 15.72
C ALA A 94 14.58 5.57 16.52
N GLY A 95 15.73 5.69 15.85
CA GLY A 95 17.04 5.60 16.50
C GLY A 95 18.20 5.72 15.53
N GLY A 96 19.39 5.60 16.03
CA GLY A 96 20.63 5.74 15.28
C GLY A 96 21.42 4.44 15.10
N ASP A 97 22.72 4.51 15.39
CA ASP A 97 23.67 3.41 15.20
C ASP A 97 23.35 2.17 16.07
N GLU A 98 22.62 2.35 17.18
CA GLU A 98 22.22 1.30 18.11
C GLU A 98 21.23 0.29 17.51
N LEU A 99 20.51 0.68 16.47
CA LEU A 99 19.58 -0.21 15.78
C LEU A 99 20.28 -1.21 14.86
N VAL A 100 21.51 -0.91 14.44
CA VAL A 100 22.28 -1.76 13.53
C VAL A 100 22.57 -3.14 14.13
N PRO A 101 23.16 -3.26 15.34
CA PRO A 101 23.40 -4.56 15.94
C PRO A 101 22.11 -5.32 16.22
N LYS A 102 21.02 -4.62 16.57
CA LYS A 102 19.73 -5.22 16.80
C LYS A 102 19.16 -5.91 15.56
N ILE A 103 19.31 -5.26 14.41
CA ILE A 103 18.87 -5.83 13.12
C ILE A 103 19.83 -6.93 12.65
N GLN A 104 21.15 -6.71 12.76
CA GLN A 104 22.17 -7.61 12.22
C GLN A 104 22.36 -8.88 13.04
N ASN A 105 22.43 -8.75 14.39
CA ASN A 105 22.79 -9.82 15.28
C ASN A 105 21.57 -10.54 15.87
N GLU A 106 20.52 -9.77 16.18
CA GLU A 106 19.30 -10.30 16.77
C GLU A 106 18.23 -10.67 15.73
N GLY A 107 18.42 -10.25 14.46
CA GLY A 107 17.47 -10.48 13.38
C GLY A 107 16.12 -9.78 13.59
N TRP A 108 16.14 -8.66 14.34
CA TRP A 108 14.93 -7.91 14.61
C TRP A 108 14.43 -7.20 13.34
N LEU A 109 13.27 -7.60 12.86
CA LEU A 109 12.63 -7.10 11.62
C LEU A 109 11.14 -6.82 11.82
N ASP A 110 10.73 -6.41 13.03
CA ASP A 110 9.34 -6.10 13.36
C ASP A 110 8.93 -4.70 12.87
N PHE A 111 9.17 -4.44 11.59
CA PHE A 111 8.78 -3.23 10.87
C PHE A 111 8.55 -3.55 9.39
N ASP A 112 7.76 -2.72 8.71
CA ASP A 112 7.38 -2.91 7.30
C ASP A 112 8.11 -1.94 6.38
N VAL A 113 8.38 -0.71 6.86
CA VAL A 113 9.03 0.35 6.07
C VAL A 113 10.17 0.96 6.87
N VAL A 114 11.27 1.24 6.18
CA VAL A 114 12.44 1.93 6.74
C VAL A 114 12.63 3.28 6.08
N VAL A 115 12.76 4.31 6.88
CA VAL A 115 13.11 5.67 6.47
C VAL A 115 14.45 6.03 7.08
N ALA A 116 15.32 6.68 6.33
CA ALA A 116 16.62 7.11 6.84
C ALA A 116 16.92 8.55 6.45
N THR A 117 17.49 9.31 7.37
CA THR A 117 18.03 10.62 7.05
C THR A 117 19.31 10.46 6.21
N PRO A 118 19.66 11.43 5.33
CA PRO A 118 20.82 11.32 4.44
C PRO A 118 22.14 11.03 5.17
N ASP A 119 22.32 11.58 6.36
CA ASP A 119 23.48 11.37 7.24
C ASP A 119 23.59 9.94 7.79
N MET A 120 22.47 9.19 7.83
CA MET A 120 22.43 7.79 8.27
C MET A 120 22.61 6.77 7.12
N MET A 121 22.61 7.22 5.86
CA MET A 121 22.70 6.32 4.71
C MET A 121 23.97 5.47 4.69
N GLY A 122 25.09 5.98 5.20
CA GLY A 122 26.34 5.21 5.34
C GLY A 122 26.21 4.02 6.31
N VAL A 123 25.39 4.16 7.33
CA VAL A 123 25.10 3.12 8.32
C VAL A 123 24.07 2.13 7.77
N VAL A 124 23.00 2.64 7.23
CA VAL A 124 21.91 1.84 6.62
C VAL A 124 22.41 1.03 5.42
N GLY A 125 23.37 1.56 4.64
CA GLY A 125 23.98 0.84 3.53
C GLY A 125 24.60 -0.51 3.91
N ARG A 126 25.12 -0.64 5.15
CA ARG A 126 25.64 -1.90 5.68
C ARG A 126 24.55 -2.95 5.89
N LEU A 127 23.33 -2.50 6.10
CA LEU A 127 22.13 -3.33 6.27
C LEU A 127 21.41 -3.62 4.95
N GLY A 128 21.91 -3.13 3.81
CA GLY A 128 21.24 -3.20 2.51
C GLY A 128 20.85 -4.62 2.09
N ARG A 129 21.63 -5.64 2.49
CA ARG A 129 21.29 -7.06 2.21
C ARG A 129 20.05 -7.53 2.98
N VAL A 130 19.79 -6.97 4.17
CA VAL A 130 18.66 -7.32 5.04
C VAL A 130 17.48 -6.43 4.76
N LEU A 131 17.69 -5.14 4.57
CA LEU A 131 16.63 -4.14 4.39
C LEU A 131 16.17 -4.00 2.93
N GLY A 132 16.97 -4.42 1.95
CA GLY A 132 16.62 -4.29 0.54
C GLY A 132 15.33 -5.02 0.11
N PRO A 133 15.00 -6.19 0.67
CA PRO A 133 13.73 -6.87 0.41
C PRO A 133 12.53 -6.29 1.17
N LYS A 134 12.73 -5.39 2.11
CA LYS A 134 11.75 -4.68 2.94
C LYS A 134 11.57 -3.24 2.46
#